data_267eae8fa653c324ca7ad0a67e338282
#
_entry.id   267eae8fa653c324ca7ad0a67e338282
#
_cell.length_a   1.000
_cell.length_b   1.000
_cell.length_c   1.000
_cell.angle_alpha   90.00
_cell.angle_beta   90.00
_cell.angle_gamma   90.00
#
_symmetry.space_group_name_H-M   'P 1'
#
loop_
_entity.id
_entity.type
_entity.pdbx_description
1 polymer ?
#
loop_
_entity_poly.entity_id
_entity_poly.type
_entity_poly.pdbx_seq_one_letter_code
_entity_poly.pdbx_strand_id
1 'polypeptide(L)'
;GIDQRFIDECVDEELSLGDFVLTGGEIAAMAVADAVCRLVPGVLSDPECFENESHWDGLLEYPQYSRPEVWHGRAVPAALLSGNHSQVRRWQRKEQLRRTKERRGDLFAAFSPADKLDEQLLRELEREELRPRLTHPFACRAARSADLPAMMEIAAQAQALLRAHGVDQWQNGYPAPCHLQADIDRGECHLLFYEDELAAFFTLSAQPDACYDAITDGKWSGQEPYAVLHRCAVRDSYRGSGAADEIIRQCEALTLSMGRCWLRADTHKKNKAMQALLRRSGFQYRGNVEVDAGAGHDPRRLAYEKHLTRGGKGKHV
;
A
#
# COMPACT_ATOMS: atom_id res chain seq x y z
N GLY A 1 -55.31 7.10 3.10
CA GLY A 1 -54.87 8.50 2.99
C GLY A 1 -55.48 9.36 4.07
N ILE A 2 -54.84 10.44 4.44
CA ILE A 2 -55.29 11.44 5.39
C ILE A 2 -55.85 12.61 4.58
N ASP A 3 -56.88 13.28 5.10
CA ASP A 3 -57.48 14.49 4.50
C ASP A 3 -56.40 15.59 4.44
N GLN A 4 -56.22 16.19 3.26
CA GLN A 4 -55.18 17.20 3.04
C GLN A 4 -55.39 18.42 3.96
N ARG A 5 -56.64 18.81 4.26
CA ARG A 5 -56.94 19.91 5.16
C ARG A 5 -56.47 19.67 6.60
N PHE A 6 -56.47 18.39 7.01
CA PHE A 6 -55.93 18.02 8.31
C PHE A 6 -54.37 18.11 8.31
N ILE A 7 -53.76 17.70 7.23
CA ILE A 7 -52.31 17.86 7.07
C ILE A 7 -51.93 19.34 7.13
N ASP A 8 -52.59 20.16 6.34
CA ASP A 8 -52.29 21.59 6.24
C ASP A 8 -52.52 22.37 7.56
N GLU A 9 -53.45 21.93 8.40
CA GLU A 9 -53.79 22.62 9.65
C GLU A 9 -53.12 22.06 10.90
N CYS A 10 -52.79 20.78 10.94
CA CYS A 10 -52.43 20.06 12.17
C CYS A 10 -51.08 19.33 12.13
N VAL A 11 -50.44 19.25 10.96
CA VAL A 11 -49.21 18.47 10.79
C VAL A 11 -48.01 19.41 10.62
N ASP A 12 -47.00 19.27 11.44
CA ASP A 12 -45.78 20.09 11.36
C ASP A 12 -44.85 19.59 10.26
N GLU A 13 -44.77 18.23 10.05
CA GLU A 13 -43.89 17.62 9.10
C GLU A 13 -44.41 16.26 8.62
N GLU A 14 -44.25 15.98 7.32
CA GLU A 14 -44.51 14.67 6.72
C GLU A 14 -43.18 13.94 6.50
N LEU A 15 -43.04 12.72 7.06
CA LEU A 15 -41.86 11.88 6.92
C LEU A 15 -42.10 10.67 6.00
N SER A 16 -41.23 10.45 5.04
CA SER A 16 -41.21 9.26 4.22
C SER A 16 -40.02 8.36 4.58
N LEU A 17 -40.28 7.07 4.76
CA LEU A 17 -39.21 6.08 4.99
C LEU A 17 -38.51 5.59 3.70
N GLY A 18 -39.07 5.90 2.54
CA GLY A 18 -38.50 5.48 1.25
C GLY A 18 -39.54 5.39 0.12
N ASP A 19 -39.07 5.04 -1.07
CA ASP A 19 -39.87 4.96 -2.30
C ASP A 19 -40.64 3.63 -2.40
N PHE A 20 -41.47 3.34 -1.40
CA PHE A 20 -42.34 2.16 -1.35
C PHE A 20 -43.64 2.49 -0.61
N VAL A 21 -44.68 1.71 -0.87
CA VAL A 21 -45.98 1.88 -0.23
C VAL A 21 -46.23 0.77 0.78
N LEU A 22 -46.65 1.15 2.00
CA LEU A 22 -47.07 0.23 3.06
C LEU A 22 -48.62 0.20 3.13
N THR A 23 -49.17 -0.86 3.70
CA THR A 23 -50.62 -1.01 3.89
C THR A 23 -51.19 0.04 4.81
N GLY A 24 -50.38 0.51 5.81
CA GLY A 24 -50.75 1.56 6.75
C GLY A 24 -49.49 2.26 7.28
N GLY A 25 -49.64 3.30 8.08
CA GLY A 25 -48.57 4.11 8.65
C GLY A 25 -47.95 3.53 9.94
N GLU A 26 -48.47 2.44 10.48
CA GLU A 26 -48.09 1.93 11.79
C GLU A 26 -46.65 1.48 11.85
N ILE A 27 -46.18 0.76 10.80
CA ILE A 27 -44.78 0.30 10.70
C ILE A 27 -43.84 1.50 10.57
N ALA A 28 -44.22 2.50 9.81
CA ALA A 28 -43.42 3.73 9.68
C ALA A 28 -43.35 4.47 11.00
N ALA A 29 -44.48 4.62 11.73
CA ALA A 29 -44.53 5.23 13.04
C ALA A 29 -43.67 4.47 14.07
N MET A 30 -43.72 3.15 14.07
CA MET A 30 -42.89 2.32 14.95
C MET A 30 -41.38 2.50 14.64
N ALA A 31 -40.99 2.55 13.37
CA ALA A 31 -39.61 2.78 12.99
C ALA A 31 -39.07 4.15 13.43
N VAL A 32 -39.88 5.20 13.28
CA VAL A 32 -39.54 6.54 13.75
C VAL A 32 -39.48 6.58 15.29
N ALA A 33 -40.48 5.98 15.97
CA ALA A 33 -40.50 5.93 17.43
C ALA A 33 -39.28 5.20 18.01
N ASP A 34 -38.92 4.05 17.46
CA ASP A 34 -37.73 3.27 17.88
C ASP A 34 -36.47 4.10 17.69
N ALA A 35 -36.27 4.69 16.48
CA ALA A 35 -35.12 5.53 16.18
C ALA A 35 -34.95 6.74 17.11
N VAL A 36 -36.07 7.37 17.53
CA VAL A 36 -36.07 8.52 18.46
C VAL A 36 -35.90 8.07 19.91
N CYS A 37 -36.64 7.05 20.33
CA CYS A 37 -36.63 6.59 21.72
C CYS A 37 -35.25 6.09 22.17
N ARG A 38 -34.50 5.45 21.30
CA ARG A 38 -33.15 4.98 21.64
C ARG A 38 -32.16 6.09 21.98
N LEU A 39 -32.43 7.33 21.57
CA LEU A 39 -31.63 8.52 21.91
C LEU A 39 -32.01 9.12 23.25
N VAL A 40 -33.13 8.67 23.86
CA VAL A 40 -33.58 9.16 25.16
C VAL A 40 -32.75 8.53 26.27
N PRO A 41 -32.18 9.33 27.20
CA PRO A 41 -31.38 8.80 28.31
C PRO A 41 -32.11 7.73 29.10
N GLY A 42 -31.47 6.58 29.35
CA GLY A 42 -32.00 5.47 30.11
C GLY A 42 -32.83 4.47 29.31
N VAL A 43 -33.07 4.66 28.03
CA VAL A 43 -33.71 3.66 27.15
C VAL A 43 -32.68 2.58 26.75
N LEU A 44 -31.48 2.98 26.35
CA LEU A 44 -30.36 2.07 26.21
C LEU A 44 -29.48 2.08 27.46
N SER A 45 -28.88 0.94 27.79
CA SER A 45 -28.10 0.76 29.01
C SER A 45 -26.79 1.55 29.05
N ASP A 46 -26.24 1.88 27.88
CA ASP A 46 -24.94 2.56 27.74
C ASP A 46 -24.99 3.51 26.53
N PRO A 47 -24.55 4.77 26.68
CA PRO A 47 -24.38 5.71 25.58
C PRO A 47 -23.47 5.19 24.46
N GLU A 48 -22.44 4.37 24.78
CA GLU A 48 -21.58 3.74 23.78
C GLU A 48 -22.35 2.85 22.79
N CYS A 49 -23.58 2.43 23.12
CA CYS A 49 -24.43 1.62 22.25
C CYS A 49 -24.86 2.34 20.96
N PHE A 50 -24.82 3.67 20.90
CA PHE A 50 -25.24 4.45 19.73
C PHE A 50 -24.18 5.45 19.24
N GLU A 51 -23.21 5.82 20.08
CA GLU A 51 -22.18 6.81 19.71
C GLU A 51 -21.23 6.34 18.58
N ASN A 52 -21.12 5.04 18.35
CA ASN A 52 -20.30 4.46 17.29
C ASN A 52 -21.11 3.95 16.09
N GLU A 53 -22.41 4.18 16.09
CA GLU A 53 -23.31 3.74 15.02
C GLU A 53 -23.37 4.74 13.86
N SER A 54 -24.01 4.31 12.76
CA SER A 54 -24.21 5.13 11.58
C SER A 54 -24.96 6.43 11.94
N HIS A 55 -24.54 7.53 11.33
CA HIS A 55 -25.09 8.87 11.42
C HIS A 55 -24.77 9.68 12.69
N TRP A 56 -24.17 9.08 13.73
CA TRP A 56 -23.86 9.80 14.96
C TRP A 56 -22.86 10.95 14.72
N ASP A 57 -21.76 10.64 13.99
CA ASP A 57 -20.74 11.62 13.61
C ASP A 57 -20.76 11.96 12.11
N GLY A 58 -21.89 11.70 11.44
CA GLY A 58 -22.08 11.93 10.01
C GLY A 58 -21.50 10.82 9.11
N LEU A 59 -20.93 9.75 9.68
CA LEU A 59 -20.40 8.62 8.94
C LEU A 59 -21.28 7.38 9.07
N LEU A 60 -21.08 6.40 8.17
CA LEU A 60 -21.63 5.06 8.33
C LEU A 60 -20.76 4.24 9.27
N GLU A 61 -21.37 3.31 9.98
CA GLU A 61 -20.67 2.36 10.84
C GLU A 61 -19.70 1.47 10.06
N TYR A 62 -18.61 1.06 10.71
CA TYR A 62 -17.65 0.10 10.18
C TYR A 62 -18.24 -1.32 10.08
N PRO A 63 -17.64 -2.23 9.26
CA PRO A 63 -18.13 -3.61 9.13
C PRO A 63 -17.99 -4.38 10.44
N GLN A 64 -19.07 -5.05 10.85
CA GLN A 64 -19.06 -5.94 12.00
C GLN A 64 -18.72 -7.38 11.58
N TYR A 65 -18.01 -8.10 12.44
CA TYR A 65 -17.61 -9.48 12.23
C TYR A 65 -18.00 -10.33 13.44
N SER A 66 -18.52 -11.53 13.16
CA SER A 66 -18.84 -12.55 14.16
C SER A 66 -17.96 -13.78 13.99
N ARG A 67 -18.02 -14.74 14.91
CA ARG A 67 -17.38 -16.04 14.77
C ARG A 67 -18.08 -16.85 13.66
N PRO A 68 -17.34 -17.75 12.97
CA PRO A 68 -15.93 -18.11 13.12
C PRO A 68 -14.97 -17.08 12.46
N GLU A 69 -13.66 -17.12 12.80
CA GLU A 69 -12.63 -16.25 12.22
C GLU A 69 -12.48 -16.38 10.70
N VAL A 70 -12.80 -17.55 10.15
CA VAL A 70 -12.84 -17.79 8.71
C VAL A 70 -14.20 -18.37 8.33
N TRP A 71 -14.92 -17.67 7.47
CA TRP A 71 -16.21 -18.10 6.96
C TRP A 71 -16.18 -18.16 5.44
N HIS A 72 -16.42 -19.36 4.85
CA HIS A 72 -16.35 -19.61 3.41
C HIS A 72 -15.06 -19.07 2.75
N GLY A 73 -13.90 -19.29 3.38
CA GLY A 73 -12.60 -18.83 2.90
C GLY A 73 -12.33 -17.33 3.09
N ARG A 74 -13.25 -16.58 3.71
CA ARG A 74 -13.09 -15.16 4.03
C ARG A 74 -12.73 -15.00 5.50
N ALA A 75 -11.53 -14.50 5.76
CA ALA A 75 -11.04 -14.27 7.13
C ALA A 75 -11.50 -12.92 7.68
N VAL A 76 -11.69 -12.86 9.01
CA VAL A 76 -11.81 -11.60 9.75
C VAL A 76 -10.51 -10.80 9.57
N PRO A 77 -10.57 -9.46 9.38
CA PRO A 77 -9.38 -8.63 9.27
C PRO A 77 -8.42 -8.80 10.45
N ALA A 78 -7.14 -9.02 10.15
CA ALA A 78 -6.12 -9.30 11.18
C ALA A 78 -6.01 -8.19 12.25
N ALA A 79 -6.32 -6.95 11.90
CA ALA A 79 -6.34 -5.84 12.85
C ALA A 79 -7.32 -6.09 14.02
N LEU A 80 -8.47 -6.70 13.74
CA LEU A 80 -9.49 -7.03 14.76
C LEU A 80 -9.08 -8.19 15.68
N LEU A 81 -8.19 -9.05 15.21
CA LEU A 81 -7.67 -10.21 15.96
C LEU A 81 -6.36 -9.89 16.71
N SER A 82 -5.81 -8.70 16.53
CA SER A 82 -4.48 -8.31 17.05
C SER A 82 -4.42 -8.14 18.58
N GLY A 83 -5.56 -7.99 19.27
CA GLY A 83 -5.62 -7.59 20.68
C GLY A 83 -5.15 -6.15 20.95
N ASN A 84 -4.72 -5.42 19.94
CA ASN A 84 -4.26 -4.04 20.06
C ASN A 84 -5.41 -3.05 19.81
N HIS A 85 -6.00 -2.54 20.88
CA HIS A 85 -7.16 -1.62 20.81
C HIS A 85 -6.89 -0.36 19.96
N SER A 86 -5.67 0.15 19.92
CA SER A 86 -5.33 1.29 19.09
C SER A 86 -5.39 0.94 17.59
N GLN A 87 -4.89 -0.23 17.21
CA GLN A 87 -4.98 -0.72 15.83
C GLN A 87 -6.41 -1.04 15.43
N VAL A 88 -7.20 -1.62 16.35
CA VAL A 88 -8.63 -1.91 16.13
C VAL A 88 -9.39 -0.59 15.85
N ARG A 89 -9.26 0.41 16.73
CA ARG A 89 -9.92 1.72 16.56
C ARG A 89 -9.51 2.42 15.26
N ARG A 90 -8.21 2.38 14.94
CA ARG A 90 -7.70 2.93 13.67
C ARG A 90 -8.32 2.23 12.45
N TRP A 91 -8.43 0.89 12.49
CA TRP A 91 -9.06 0.11 11.42
C TRP A 91 -10.54 0.45 11.30
N GLN A 92 -11.28 0.47 12.42
CA GLN A 92 -12.70 0.82 12.47
C GLN A 92 -12.95 2.20 11.85
N ARG A 93 -12.17 3.22 12.26
CA ARG A 93 -12.28 4.58 11.71
C ARG A 93 -12.02 4.63 10.21
N LYS A 94 -11.03 3.92 9.75
CA LYS A 94 -10.73 3.83 8.31
C LYS A 94 -11.87 3.20 7.51
N GLU A 95 -12.47 2.14 8.04
CA GLU A 95 -13.60 1.48 7.39
C GLU A 95 -14.89 2.33 7.41
N GLN A 96 -15.13 3.13 8.46
CA GLN A 96 -16.21 4.13 8.48
C GLN A 96 -16.05 5.12 7.31
N LEU A 97 -14.88 5.72 7.17
CA LEU A 97 -14.58 6.67 6.09
C LEU A 97 -14.73 6.02 4.71
N ARG A 98 -14.18 4.81 4.51
CA ARG A 98 -14.29 4.08 3.25
C ARG A 98 -15.74 3.78 2.88
N ARG A 99 -16.50 3.18 3.79
CA ARG A 99 -17.92 2.82 3.55
C ARG A 99 -18.79 4.03 3.28
N THR A 100 -18.55 5.11 4.02
CA THR A 100 -19.31 6.35 3.81
C THR A 100 -19.02 6.92 2.44
N LYS A 101 -17.76 6.98 2.04
CA LYS A 101 -17.36 7.42 0.70
C LYS A 101 -17.99 6.58 -0.41
N GLU A 102 -18.00 5.25 -0.25
CA GLU A 102 -18.53 4.31 -1.25
C GLU A 102 -20.06 4.27 -1.33
N ARG A 103 -20.76 4.48 -0.21
CA ARG A 103 -22.21 4.24 -0.12
C ARG A 103 -23.06 5.48 0.08
N ARG A 104 -22.48 6.51 0.70
CA ARG A 104 -23.14 7.76 1.05
C ARG A 104 -22.24 8.95 0.74
N GLY A 105 -21.98 9.15 -0.56
CA GLY A 105 -21.18 10.27 -1.05
C GLY A 105 -21.68 11.65 -0.60
N ASP A 106 -22.97 11.77 -0.35
CA ASP A 106 -23.60 12.96 0.24
C ASP A 106 -23.10 13.25 1.66
N LEU A 107 -23.08 12.25 2.54
CA LEU A 107 -22.55 12.36 3.89
C LEU A 107 -21.03 12.59 3.87
N PHE A 108 -20.32 11.87 2.98
CA PHE A 108 -18.88 12.04 2.86
C PHE A 108 -18.48 13.43 2.38
N ALA A 109 -19.27 14.04 1.48
CA ALA A 109 -19.04 15.41 1.02
C ALA A 109 -19.25 16.47 2.12
N ALA A 110 -20.14 16.18 3.09
CA ALA A 110 -20.39 17.03 4.25
C ALA A 110 -19.40 16.78 5.41
N PHE A 111 -18.64 15.67 5.35
CA PHE A 111 -17.72 15.30 6.42
C PHE A 111 -16.47 16.21 6.43
N SER A 112 -16.06 16.62 7.62
CA SER A 112 -14.81 17.34 7.87
C SER A 112 -13.95 16.55 8.86
N PRO A 113 -12.65 16.36 8.60
CA PRO A 113 -11.75 15.65 9.52
C PRO A 113 -11.76 16.27 10.91
N ALA A 114 -12.00 15.46 11.93
CA ALA A 114 -12.05 15.92 13.31
C ALA A 114 -10.63 16.07 13.91
N ASP A 115 -9.69 15.28 13.44
CA ASP A 115 -8.32 15.25 13.97
C ASP A 115 -7.28 14.84 12.91
N LYS A 116 -6.01 14.79 13.35
CA LYS A 116 -4.88 14.36 12.49
C LYS A 116 -4.98 12.89 12.04
N LEU A 117 -5.69 12.05 12.78
CA LEU A 117 -5.91 10.66 12.40
C LEU A 117 -6.82 10.59 11.17
N ASP A 118 -7.92 11.31 11.18
CA ASP A 118 -8.84 11.39 10.05
C ASP A 118 -8.13 11.89 8.79
N GLU A 119 -7.31 12.96 8.90
CA GLU A 119 -6.51 13.44 7.77
C GLU A 119 -5.55 12.38 7.22
N GLN A 120 -4.91 11.61 8.10
CA GLN A 120 -4.00 10.54 7.68
C GLN A 120 -4.75 9.41 6.98
N LEU A 121 -5.91 9.01 7.52
CA LEU A 121 -6.72 7.94 6.98
C LEU A 121 -7.31 8.31 5.62
N LEU A 122 -7.75 9.56 5.43
CA LEU A 122 -8.22 10.06 4.13
C LEU A 122 -7.11 10.00 3.08
N ARG A 123 -5.89 10.45 3.40
CA ARG A 123 -4.72 10.34 2.51
C ARG A 123 -4.35 8.89 2.20
N GLU A 124 -4.53 7.98 3.15
CA GLU A 124 -4.34 6.54 2.92
C GLU A 124 -5.39 5.97 1.97
N LEU A 125 -6.67 6.34 2.15
CA LEU A 125 -7.76 5.91 1.28
C LEU A 125 -7.56 6.43 -0.16
N GLU A 126 -7.22 7.69 -0.33
CA GLU A 126 -6.88 8.26 -1.64
C GLU A 126 -5.73 7.49 -2.31
N ARG A 127 -4.67 7.17 -1.56
CA ARG A 127 -3.56 6.37 -2.09
C ARG A 127 -3.97 4.95 -2.45
N GLU A 128 -4.91 4.35 -1.72
CA GLU A 128 -5.42 3.01 -2.02
C GLU A 128 -6.30 3.02 -3.27
N GLU A 129 -7.08 4.06 -3.49
CA GLU A 129 -7.90 4.23 -4.69
C GLU A 129 -7.06 4.50 -5.94
N LEU A 130 -5.98 5.26 -5.78
CA LEU A 130 -5.01 5.51 -6.86
C LEU A 130 -4.17 4.27 -7.20
N ARG A 131 -4.23 3.19 -6.37
CA ARG A 131 -3.59 1.93 -6.71
C ARG A 131 -4.38 1.27 -7.82
N PRO A 132 -3.78 0.97 -8.96
CA PRO A 132 -4.47 0.20 -9.98
C PRO A 132 -4.92 -1.13 -9.36
N ARG A 133 -6.19 -1.47 -9.53
CA ARG A 133 -6.70 -2.81 -9.20
C ARG A 133 -6.09 -3.76 -10.22
N LEU A 134 -4.91 -4.28 -9.91
CA LEU A 134 -4.20 -5.16 -10.82
C LEU A 134 -4.98 -6.46 -10.95
N THR A 135 -5.52 -6.69 -12.14
CA THR A 135 -6.25 -7.91 -12.50
C THR A 135 -5.37 -8.91 -13.25
N HIS A 136 -4.21 -8.46 -13.72
CA HIS A 136 -3.25 -9.23 -14.50
C HIS A 136 -1.86 -9.22 -13.83
N PRO A 137 -1.03 -10.22 -14.09
CA PRO A 137 0.36 -10.21 -13.63
C PRO A 137 1.19 -9.16 -14.39
N PHE A 138 2.23 -8.65 -13.77
CA PHE A 138 3.22 -7.84 -14.47
C PHE A 138 3.98 -8.67 -15.49
N ALA A 139 4.21 -8.11 -16.67
CA ALA A 139 5.15 -8.66 -17.66
C ALA A 139 6.54 -8.06 -17.43
N CYS A 140 7.58 -8.90 -17.51
CA CYS A 140 8.97 -8.47 -17.37
C CYS A 140 9.73 -8.73 -18.69
N ARG A 141 10.52 -7.73 -19.13
CA ARG A 141 11.45 -7.88 -20.24
C ARG A 141 12.72 -7.08 -20.05
N ALA A 142 13.76 -7.40 -20.81
CA ALA A 142 14.95 -6.56 -20.89
C ALA A 142 14.61 -5.18 -21.49
N ALA A 143 15.27 -4.14 -21.00
CA ALA A 143 15.17 -2.80 -21.51
C ALA A 143 15.90 -2.64 -22.85
N ARG A 144 15.45 -1.69 -23.66
CA ARG A 144 16.07 -1.28 -24.94
C ARG A 144 16.34 0.22 -24.90
N SER A 145 17.23 0.73 -25.71
CA SER A 145 17.56 2.17 -25.74
C SER A 145 16.33 3.05 -26.02
N ALA A 146 15.34 2.54 -26.76
CA ALA A 146 14.07 3.26 -26.98
C ALA A 146 13.23 3.45 -25.70
N ASP A 147 13.46 2.67 -24.66
CA ASP A 147 12.73 2.77 -23.38
C ASP A 147 13.32 3.85 -22.45
N LEU A 148 14.53 4.33 -22.74
CA LEU A 148 15.29 5.24 -21.88
C LEU A 148 14.50 6.51 -21.48
N PRO A 149 13.76 7.19 -22.38
CA PRO A 149 12.99 8.37 -21.99
C PRO A 149 11.95 8.07 -20.88
N ALA A 150 11.18 6.97 -21.02
CA ALA A 150 10.17 6.57 -20.05
C ALA A 150 10.80 6.12 -18.72
N MET A 151 11.97 5.47 -18.75
CA MET A 151 12.72 5.12 -17.56
C MET A 151 13.21 6.38 -16.81
N MET A 152 13.66 7.40 -17.53
CA MET A 152 14.10 8.67 -16.94
C MET A 152 12.95 9.42 -16.26
N GLU A 153 11.72 9.34 -16.78
CA GLU A 153 10.53 9.88 -16.10
C GLU A 153 10.33 9.21 -14.73
N ILE A 154 10.41 7.88 -14.70
CA ILE A 154 10.27 7.11 -13.43
C ILE A 154 11.44 7.44 -12.49
N ALA A 155 12.65 7.56 -12.99
CA ALA A 155 13.82 7.96 -12.19
C ALA A 155 13.62 9.36 -11.57
N ALA A 156 13.11 10.32 -12.32
CA ALA A 156 12.81 11.66 -11.83
C ALA A 156 11.73 11.64 -10.71
N GLN A 157 10.68 10.83 -10.85
CA GLN A 157 9.66 10.62 -9.81
C GLN A 157 10.29 10.03 -8.54
N ALA A 158 11.17 9.04 -8.67
CA ALA A 158 11.87 8.44 -7.54
C ALA A 158 12.82 9.42 -6.85
N GLN A 159 13.58 10.23 -7.60
CA GLN A 159 14.44 11.30 -7.07
C GLN A 159 13.61 12.33 -6.28
N ALA A 160 12.47 12.77 -6.81
CA ALA A 160 11.57 13.70 -6.14
C ALA A 160 11.02 13.12 -4.82
N LEU A 161 10.61 11.85 -4.82
CA LEU A 161 10.14 11.17 -3.63
C LEU A 161 11.23 11.08 -2.54
N LEU A 162 12.44 10.64 -2.91
CA LEU A 162 13.57 10.54 -1.99
C LEU A 162 13.89 11.89 -1.36
N ARG A 163 13.89 12.96 -2.16
CA ARG A 163 14.09 14.35 -1.70
C ARG A 163 13.02 14.76 -0.70
N ALA A 164 11.75 14.49 -1.00
CA ALA A 164 10.61 14.82 -0.12
C ALA A 164 10.71 14.12 1.24
N HIS A 165 11.35 12.96 1.30
CA HIS A 165 11.59 12.22 2.54
C HIS A 165 12.96 12.52 3.19
N GLY A 166 13.71 13.50 2.69
CA GLY A 166 15.03 13.86 3.21
C GLY A 166 16.08 12.75 3.08
N VAL A 167 15.93 11.90 2.06
CA VAL A 167 16.86 10.79 1.76
C VAL A 167 17.92 11.30 0.80
N ASP A 168 19.17 11.29 1.25
CA ASP A 168 20.32 11.67 0.44
C ASP A 168 20.80 10.49 -0.43
N GLN A 169 19.93 10.08 -1.35
CA GLN A 169 20.20 9.06 -2.36
C GLN A 169 19.63 9.56 -3.67
N TRP A 170 20.39 9.47 -4.76
CA TRP A 170 20.00 9.94 -6.09
C TRP A 170 19.80 11.46 -6.20
N GLN A 171 20.44 12.26 -5.34
CA GLN A 171 20.26 13.71 -5.31
C GLN A 171 21.35 14.50 -6.07
N ASN A 172 22.39 13.82 -6.56
CA ASN A 172 23.52 14.36 -7.30
C ASN A 172 23.38 14.24 -8.83
N GLY A 173 22.14 14.15 -9.36
CA GLY A 173 21.88 13.89 -10.77
C GLY A 173 21.98 12.42 -11.18
N TYR A 174 22.21 11.51 -10.25
CA TYR A 174 22.20 10.05 -10.46
C TYR A 174 20.78 9.47 -10.22
N PRO A 175 20.33 8.45 -11.01
CA PRO A 175 20.94 8.03 -12.25
C PRO A 175 20.72 9.05 -13.37
N ALA A 176 21.77 9.34 -14.15
CA ALA A 176 21.68 10.09 -15.39
C ALA A 176 21.39 9.16 -16.58
N PRO A 177 20.99 9.68 -17.74
CA PRO A 177 20.73 8.86 -18.94
C PRO A 177 21.86 7.92 -19.31
N CYS A 178 23.12 8.36 -19.18
CA CYS A 178 24.30 7.55 -19.50
C CYS A 178 24.43 6.30 -18.58
N HIS A 179 24.03 6.39 -17.32
CA HIS A 179 24.06 5.24 -16.40
C HIS A 179 23.06 4.19 -16.80
N LEU A 180 21.81 4.58 -17.11
CA LEU A 180 20.77 3.65 -17.54
C LEU A 180 21.07 3.09 -18.94
N GLN A 181 21.61 3.90 -19.86
CA GLN A 181 22.03 3.40 -21.17
C GLN A 181 23.13 2.37 -21.03
N ALA A 182 24.14 2.58 -20.17
CA ALA A 182 25.18 1.61 -19.92
C ALA A 182 24.65 0.29 -19.36
N ASP A 183 23.62 0.34 -18.48
CA ASP A 183 22.96 -0.87 -17.96
C ASP A 183 22.16 -1.60 -19.06
N ILE A 184 21.52 -0.87 -19.96
CA ILE A 184 20.82 -1.43 -21.12
C ILE A 184 21.82 -2.12 -22.06
N ASP A 185 22.93 -1.47 -22.36
CA ASP A 185 23.97 -1.98 -23.28
C ASP A 185 24.61 -3.26 -22.73
N ARG A 186 24.67 -3.42 -21.40
CA ARG A 186 25.14 -4.66 -20.74
C ARG A 186 24.06 -5.72 -20.61
N GLY A 187 22.80 -5.43 -20.99
CA GLY A 187 21.67 -6.35 -20.83
C GLY A 187 21.25 -6.57 -19.37
N GLU A 188 21.64 -5.68 -18.46
CA GLU A 188 21.39 -5.78 -17.03
C GLU A 188 20.11 -5.04 -16.58
N CYS A 189 19.54 -4.19 -17.44
CA CYS A 189 18.34 -3.41 -17.13
C CYS A 189 17.08 -4.13 -17.58
N HIS A 190 16.08 -4.17 -16.69
CA HIS A 190 14.81 -4.85 -16.87
C HIS A 190 13.64 -3.92 -16.58
N LEU A 191 12.53 -4.14 -17.27
CA LEU A 191 11.31 -3.36 -17.19
C LEU A 191 10.15 -4.22 -16.75
N LEU A 192 9.29 -3.67 -15.89
CA LEU A 192 7.98 -4.25 -15.56
C LEU A 192 6.89 -3.46 -16.24
N PHE A 193 6.03 -4.14 -16.96
CA PHE A 193 4.83 -3.60 -17.57
C PHE A 193 3.59 -4.16 -16.89
N TYR A 194 2.61 -3.31 -16.71
CA TYR A 194 1.25 -3.71 -16.44
C TYR A 194 0.43 -3.40 -17.68
N GLU A 195 -0.08 -4.42 -18.35
CA GLU A 195 -0.60 -4.28 -19.72
C GLU A 195 0.46 -3.64 -20.62
N ASP A 196 0.15 -2.50 -21.23
CA ASP A 196 1.08 -1.77 -22.11
C ASP A 196 1.81 -0.61 -21.41
N GLU A 197 1.54 -0.36 -20.11
CA GLU A 197 2.14 0.74 -19.38
C GLU A 197 3.41 0.31 -18.61
N LEU A 198 4.49 1.09 -18.77
CA LEU A 198 5.71 0.87 -18.00
C LEU A 198 5.51 1.25 -16.54
N ALA A 199 5.45 0.24 -15.66
CA ALA A 199 5.18 0.39 -14.24
C ALA A 199 6.46 0.57 -13.39
N ALA A 200 7.57 -0.06 -13.79
CA ALA A 200 8.82 0.00 -13.04
C ALA A 200 10.02 -0.42 -13.90
N PHE A 201 11.21 -0.05 -13.42
CA PHE A 201 12.47 -0.59 -13.95
C PHE A 201 13.41 -0.98 -12.80
N PHE A 202 14.35 -1.88 -13.09
CA PHE A 202 15.44 -2.26 -12.19
C PHE A 202 16.65 -2.73 -12.97
N THR A 203 17.83 -2.60 -12.36
CA THR A 203 19.09 -3.16 -12.87
C THR A 203 19.51 -4.32 -12.00
N LEU A 204 19.78 -5.47 -12.62
CA LEU A 204 20.32 -6.65 -11.96
C LEU A 204 21.67 -7.00 -12.59
N SER A 205 22.74 -6.73 -11.85
CA SER A 205 24.10 -7.01 -12.32
C SER A 205 24.63 -8.32 -11.73
N ALA A 206 25.28 -9.09 -12.56
CA ALA A 206 26.03 -10.26 -12.15
C ALA A 206 27.54 -9.98 -12.06
N GLN A 207 27.97 -8.76 -12.33
CA GLN A 207 29.36 -8.34 -12.21
C GLN A 207 29.73 -8.07 -10.75
N PRO A 208 30.94 -8.40 -10.31
CA PRO A 208 31.44 -7.97 -9.00
C PRO A 208 31.36 -6.45 -8.89
N ASP A 209 30.91 -5.97 -7.74
CA ASP A 209 30.89 -4.54 -7.44
C ASP A 209 31.90 -4.28 -6.32
N ALA A 210 32.93 -3.47 -6.61
CA ALA A 210 34.03 -3.20 -5.69
C ALA A 210 33.56 -2.60 -4.34
N CYS A 211 32.40 -1.92 -4.32
CA CYS A 211 31.86 -1.40 -3.07
C CYS A 211 31.41 -2.50 -2.09
N TYR A 212 31.14 -3.71 -2.58
CA TYR A 212 30.78 -4.86 -1.74
C TYR A 212 32.00 -5.64 -1.19
N ASP A 213 33.19 -5.38 -1.69
CA ASP A 213 34.41 -6.05 -1.20
C ASP A 213 34.82 -5.49 0.19
N ALA A 214 34.48 -4.23 0.48
CA ALA A 214 34.84 -3.51 1.69
C ALA A 214 33.65 -3.32 2.64
N ILE A 215 32.93 -4.43 2.97
CA ILE A 215 31.84 -4.35 3.97
C ILE A 215 32.39 -4.05 5.36
N THR A 216 31.74 -3.11 6.06
CA THR A 216 32.07 -2.71 7.45
C THR A 216 30.91 -3.02 8.38
N ASP A 217 31.17 -3.09 9.68
CA ASP A 217 30.17 -3.38 10.73
C ASP A 217 29.42 -4.70 10.53
N GLY A 218 30.05 -5.66 9.84
CA GLY A 218 29.46 -6.96 9.54
C GLY A 218 30.26 -7.76 8.51
N LYS A 219 29.61 -8.77 7.94
CA LYS A 219 30.19 -9.62 6.90
C LYS A 219 29.13 -10.27 6.02
N TRP A 220 29.46 -10.55 4.77
CA TRP A 220 28.65 -11.39 3.89
C TRP A 220 28.62 -12.84 4.40
N SER A 221 27.47 -13.50 4.24
CA SER A 221 27.33 -14.93 4.58
C SER A 221 27.86 -15.84 3.48
N GLY A 222 27.62 -15.46 2.21
CA GLY A 222 28.08 -16.20 1.03
C GLY A 222 29.37 -15.61 0.46
N GLN A 223 30.31 -16.47 0.11
CA GLN A 223 31.51 -16.11 -0.66
C GLN A 223 31.39 -16.51 -2.14
N GLU A 224 30.29 -17.17 -2.51
CA GLU A 224 29.99 -17.60 -3.86
C GLU A 224 29.58 -16.41 -4.76
N PRO A 225 29.66 -16.58 -6.10
CA PRO A 225 29.21 -15.54 -7.01
C PRO A 225 27.76 -15.09 -6.74
N TYR A 226 27.55 -13.80 -6.66
CA TYR A 226 26.27 -13.17 -6.34
C TYR A 226 25.76 -12.31 -7.50
N ALA A 227 24.49 -11.93 -7.44
CA ALA A 227 23.93 -10.85 -8.24
C ALA A 227 23.56 -9.66 -7.34
N VAL A 228 23.51 -8.47 -7.91
CA VAL A 228 23.20 -7.23 -7.19
C VAL A 228 22.03 -6.52 -7.82
N LEU A 229 21.03 -6.19 -7.01
CA LEU A 229 19.94 -5.31 -7.41
C LEU A 229 20.38 -3.85 -7.25
N HIS A 230 20.48 -3.17 -8.36
CA HIS A 230 20.74 -1.74 -8.45
C HIS A 230 19.53 -0.98 -9.01
N ARG A 231 19.52 0.35 -8.86
CA ARG A 231 18.66 1.31 -9.59
C ARG A 231 17.22 0.85 -9.79
N CYS A 232 16.56 0.48 -8.69
CA CYS A 232 15.18 0.03 -8.70
C CYS A 232 14.22 1.22 -8.48
N ALA A 233 13.27 1.43 -9.39
CA ALA A 233 12.27 2.49 -9.28
C ALA A 233 10.90 2.05 -9.81
N VAL A 234 9.84 2.50 -9.14
CA VAL A 234 8.44 2.24 -9.48
C VAL A 234 7.77 3.57 -9.81
N ARG A 235 7.04 3.62 -10.92
CA ARG A 235 6.21 4.77 -11.34
C ARG A 235 5.21 5.13 -10.23
N ASP A 236 4.93 6.41 -10.03
CA ASP A 236 4.09 6.91 -8.94
C ASP A 236 2.70 6.26 -8.91
N SER A 237 2.07 6.08 -10.08
CA SER A 237 0.75 5.41 -10.23
C SER A 237 0.75 3.93 -9.77
N TYR A 238 1.90 3.26 -9.77
CA TYR A 238 2.04 1.85 -9.37
C TYR A 238 2.64 1.66 -7.98
N ARG A 239 2.88 2.74 -7.21
CA ARG A 239 3.37 2.60 -5.84
C ARG A 239 2.33 1.94 -4.96
N GLY A 240 2.77 0.90 -4.25
CA GLY A 240 1.91 0.10 -3.40
C GLY A 240 1.02 -0.91 -4.12
N SER A 241 1.12 -1.05 -5.45
CA SER A 241 0.40 -2.04 -6.25
C SER A 241 0.99 -3.46 -6.16
N GLY A 242 2.16 -3.64 -5.54
CA GLY A 242 2.93 -4.89 -5.57
C GLY A 242 4.06 -4.90 -6.61
N ALA A 243 4.21 -3.85 -7.43
CA ALA A 243 5.28 -3.78 -8.43
C ALA A 243 6.69 -3.93 -7.83
N ALA A 244 6.93 -3.37 -6.63
CA ALA A 244 8.21 -3.52 -5.95
C ALA A 244 8.48 -4.97 -5.50
N ASP A 245 7.46 -5.67 -5.03
CA ASP A 245 7.57 -7.09 -4.65
C ASP A 245 7.80 -7.95 -5.89
N GLU A 246 7.17 -7.60 -7.02
CA GLU A 246 7.41 -8.22 -8.31
C GLU A 246 8.86 -8.03 -8.80
N ILE A 247 9.43 -6.82 -8.66
CA ILE A 247 10.86 -6.60 -8.96
C ILE A 247 11.73 -7.60 -8.22
N ILE A 248 11.51 -7.77 -6.92
CA ILE A 248 12.30 -8.74 -6.12
C ILE A 248 12.12 -10.17 -6.67
N ARG A 249 10.88 -10.58 -6.96
CA ARG A 249 10.59 -11.91 -7.54
C ARG A 249 11.32 -12.14 -8.86
N GLN A 250 11.34 -11.14 -9.73
CA GLN A 250 12.06 -11.20 -11.00
C GLN A 250 13.58 -11.26 -10.78
N CYS A 251 14.12 -10.46 -9.86
CA CYS A 251 15.54 -10.52 -9.48
C CYS A 251 15.93 -11.90 -8.98
N GLU A 252 15.12 -12.55 -8.15
CA GLU A 252 15.37 -13.89 -7.65
C GLU A 252 15.40 -14.93 -8.78
N ALA A 253 14.40 -14.88 -9.67
CA ALA A 253 14.33 -15.80 -10.82
C ALA A 253 15.50 -15.62 -11.77
N LEU A 254 15.86 -14.37 -12.10
CA LEU A 254 16.99 -14.05 -12.96
C LEU A 254 18.32 -14.46 -12.32
N THR A 255 18.52 -14.21 -11.02
CA THR A 255 19.72 -14.61 -10.28
C THR A 255 19.94 -16.11 -10.36
N LEU A 256 18.87 -16.90 -10.13
CA LEU A 256 18.94 -18.37 -10.24
C LEU A 256 19.19 -18.84 -11.68
N SER A 257 18.61 -18.15 -12.68
CA SER A 257 18.86 -18.46 -14.11
C SER A 257 20.31 -18.21 -14.52
N MET A 258 20.98 -17.23 -13.90
CA MET A 258 22.41 -16.95 -14.06
C MET A 258 23.32 -17.96 -13.31
N GLY A 259 22.74 -18.99 -12.67
CA GLY A 259 23.47 -19.98 -11.89
C GLY A 259 24.00 -19.46 -10.55
N ARG A 260 23.47 -18.33 -10.05
CA ARG A 260 23.86 -17.73 -8.78
C ARG A 260 22.82 -18.03 -7.71
N CYS A 261 23.26 -18.11 -6.45
CA CYS A 261 22.36 -18.36 -5.30
C CYS A 261 22.34 -17.23 -4.27
N TRP A 262 23.12 -16.18 -4.47
CA TRP A 262 23.15 -15.03 -3.60
C TRP A 262 22.68 -13.77 -4.34
N LEU A 263 21.74 -13.07 -3.73
CA LEU A 263 21.24 -11.78 -4.21
C LEU A 263 21.53 -10.70 -3.15
N ARG A 264 22.22 -9.65 -3.56
CA ARG A 264 22.60 -8.53 -2.70
C ARG A 264 21.90 -7.25 -3.13
N ALA A 265 21.73 -6.34 -2.19
CA ALA A 265 21.23 -5.00 -2.44
C ALA A 265 21.71 -4.05 -1.33
N ASP A 266 21.81 -2.77 -1.63
CA ASP A 266 22.08 -1.75 -0.64
C ASP A 266 21.06 -0.62 -0.68
N THR A 267 20.97 0.14 0.39
CA THR A 267 20.10 1.32 0.44
C THR A 267 20.55 2.32 1.51
N HIS A 268 20.19 3.58 1.32
CA HIS A 268 20.48 4.62 2.30
C HIS A 268 19.71 4.40 3.62
N LYS A 269 20.35 4.71 4.76
CA LYS A 269 19.76 4.51 6.11
C LYS A 269 18.42 5.20 6.37
N LYS A 270 18.12 6.28 5.64
CA LYS A 270 16.82 6.97 5.71
C LYS A 270 15.78 6.41 4.73
N ASN A 271 16.16 5.59 3.76
CA ASN A 271 15.22 4.99 2.81
C ASN A 271 14.44 3.82 3.46
N LYS A 272 13.47 4.17 4.31
CA LYS A 272 12.68 3.19 5.08
C LYS A 272 11.82 2.29 4.18
N ALA A 273 11.36 2.80 3.05
CA ALA A 273 10.56 2.02 2.10
C ALA A 273 11.37 0.86 1.51
N MET A 274 12.59 1.11 1.03
CA MET A 274 13.45 0.05 0.49
C MET A 274 13.89 -0.93 1.57
N GLN A 275 14.23 -0.46 2.78
CA GLN A 275 14.54 -1.35 3.91
C GLN A 275 13.37 -2.28 4.25
N ALA A 276 12.13 -1.75 4.26
CA ALA A 276 10.94 -2.55 4.51
C ALA A 276 10.70 -3.59 3.41
N LEU A 277 10.89 -3.20 2.14
CA LEU A 277 10.83 -4.12 0.99
C LEU A 277 11.83 -5.27 1.15
N LEU A 278 13.10 -4.96 1.34
CA LEU A 278 14.15 -5.97 1.47
C LEU A 278 13.88 -6.94 2.63
N ARG A 279 13.51 -6.42 3.82
CA ARG A 279 13.21 -7.26 4.99
C ARG A 279 12.02 -8.19 4.77
N ARG A 280 10.88 -7.68 4.26
CA ARG A 280 9.71 -8.54 4.02
C ARG A 280 9.93 -9.55 2.89
N SER A 281 10.86 -9.27 1.99
CA SER A 281 11.29 -10.20 0.95
C SER A 281 12.36 -11.20 1.41
N GLY A 282 12.70 -11.23 2.71
CA GLY A 282 13.61 -12.22 3.30
C GLY A 282 15.10 -11.89 3.19
N PHE A 283 15.47 -10.66 2.80
CA PHE A 283 16.85 -10.21 2.88
C PHE A 283 17.26 -9.95 4.33
N GLN A 284 18.48 -10.29 4.66
CA GLN A 284 19.09 -10.06 5.96
C GLN A 284 20.11 -8.93 5.87
N TYR A 285 20.07 -8.02 6.84
CA TYR A 285 21.10 -6.99 7.01
C TYR A 285 22.45 -7.65 7.31
N ARG A 286 23.51 -7.18 6.63
CA ARG A 286 24.85 -7.79 6.73
C ARG A 286 25.93 -6.82 7.22
N GLY A 287 25.70 -5.53 7.15
CA GLY A 287 26.67 -4.50 7.51
C GLY A 287 26.48 -3.25 6.66
N ASN A 288 27.53 -2.48 6.52
CA ASN A 288 27.52 -1.26 5.73
C ASN A 288 28.53 -1.36 4.58
N VAL A 289 28.20 -0.72 3.47
CA VAL A 289 29.11 -0.53 2.32
C VAL A 289 29.18 0.96 1.98
N GLU A 290 30.21 1.39 1.32
CA GLU A 290 30.36 2.75 0.84
C GLU A 290 30.32 2.76 -0.69
N VAL A 291 29.40 3.58 -1.24
CA VAL A 291 29.24 3.78 -2.68
C VAL A 291 29.79 5.15 -3.07
N ASP A 292 30.16 5.31 -4.33
CA ASP A 292 30.43 6.64 -4.85
C ASP A 292 29.13 7.44 -4.93
N ALA A 293 28.92 8.30 -3.94
CA ALA A 293 27.74 9.17 -3.86
C ALA A 293 27.97 10.57 -4.43
N GLY A 294 29.21 10.87 -4.89
CA GLY A 294 29.62 12.21 -5.28
C GLY A 294 29.92 13.13 -4.11
N ALA A 295 30.59 14.22 -4.38
CA ALA A 295 31.04 15.16 -3.35
C ALA A 295 29.85 15.77 -2.58
N GLY A 296 29.93 15.76 -1.25
CA GLY A 296 28.92 16.36 -0.37
C GLY A 296 27.72 15.46 -0.05
N HIS A 297 27.67 14.23 -0.56
CA HIS A 297 26.60 13.27 -0.31
C HIS A 297 27.05 12.12 0.60
N ASP A 298 26.12 11.53 1.38
CA ASP A 298 26.42 10.43 2.28
C ASP A 298 26.71 9.13 1.51
N PRO A 299 27.94 8.61 1.50
CA PRO A 299 28.30 7.40 0.76
C PRO A 299 27.80 6.11 1.43
N ARG A 300 27.44 6.14 2.72
CA ARG A 300 27.12 4.95 3.49
C ARG A 300 25.78 4.36 3.10
N ARG A 301 25.79 3.05 2.89
CA ARG A 301 24.59 2.25 2.58
C ARG A 301 24.50 1.07 3.51
N LEU A 302 23.27 0.74 3.89
CA LEU A 302 22.96 -0.51 4.60
C LEU A 302 22.95 -1.65 3.57
N ALA A 303 23.78 -2.65 3.79
CA ALA A 303 23.98 -3.79 2.92
C ALA A 303 23.07 -4.97 3.33
N TYR A 304 22.43 -5.57 2.37
CA TYR A 304 21.50 -6.69 2.55
C TYR A 304 21.85 -7.84 1.62
N GLU A 305 21.59 -9.06 2.07
CA GLU A 305 21.86 -10.29 1.33
C GLU A 305 20.71 -11.28 1.51
N LYS A 306 20.39 -12.02 0.46
CA LYS A 306 19.42 -13.12 0.49
C LYS A 306 20.04 -14.35 -0.19
N HIS A 307 19.96 -15.50 0.48
CA HIS A 307 20.26 -16.79 -0.11
C HIS A 307 19.04 -17.34 -0.84
N LEU A 308 19.21 -17.75 -2.09
CA LEU A 308 18.18 -18.33 -2.93
C LEU A 308 18.41 -19.84 -3.06
N THR A 309 17.38 -20.62 -2.74
CA THR A 309 17.41 -22.06 -2.98
C THR A 309 16.71 -22.37 -4.29
N ARG A 310 17.34 -23.17 -5.17
CA ARG A 310 16.63 -23.76 -6.32
C ARG A 310 15.51 -24.61 -5.75
N GLY A 311 14.26 -24.23 -6.00
CA GLY A 311 13.08 -24.95 -5.55
C GLY A 311 13.21 -26.42 -5.94
N GLY A 312 13.41 -27.30 -4.95
CA GLY A 312 13.27 -28.72 -5.16
C GLY A 312 11.84 -28.99 -5.62
N LYS A 313 11.68 -29.69 -6.74
CA LYS A 313 10.39 -30.26 -7.13
C LYS A 313 9.83 -30.97 -5.90
N GLY A 314 8.73 -30.46 -5.35
CA GLY A 314 8.04 -31.10 -4.26
C GLY A 314 7.77 -32.54 -4.63
N LYS A 315 8.38 -33.47 -3.90
CA LYS A 315 7.93 -34.87 -3.90
C LYS A 315 6.56 -34.85 -3.22
N HIS A 316 5.52 -34.97 -4.00
CA HIS A 316 4.26 -35.48 -3.49
C HIS A 316 4.51 -36.91 -3.01
N VAL A 317 4.41 -37.13 -1.72
CA VAL A 317 4.13 -38.43 -1.08
C VAL A 317 2.78 -38.29 -0.44
#